data_8abf31e72a175837737e3aebcdc6ab3b
#
_entry.id   8abf31e72a175837737e3aebcdc6ab3b
#
_cell.length_a   1.000
_cell.length_b   1.000
_cell.length_c   1.000
_cell.angle_alpha   90.00
_cell.angle_beta   90.00
_cell.angle_gamma   90.00
#
_symmetry.space_group_name_H-M   'P 1'
#
loop_
_entity.id
_entity.type
_entity.pdbx_description
1 polymer ?
#
loop_
_entity_poly.entity_id
_entity_poly.type
_entity_poly.pdbx_seq_one_letter_code
_entity_poly.pdbx_strand_id
1 'polypeptide(L)'
;MQDNKISRFPIPKLGELPDDIKNQFISVQEKIGFVPNVFLTLAYRPDEFRAFIAYHDALMERKSGLSKAEKEMIVVATSNDNGCQYCVIAHGAILRIRAKDPLIACL
;
A
#
# COMPACT_ATOMS: atom_id res chain seq x y z
N MET A 1 -4.08 -28.23 -0.43
CA MET A 1 -3.53 -27.00 0.12
C MET A 1 -3.69 -25.84 -0.85
N GLN A 2 -4.12 -24.75 -0.36
CA GLN A 2 -4.28 -23.55 -1.14
C GLN A 2 -2.92 -22.95 -1.48
N ASP A 3 -2.68 -22.72 -2.75
CA ASP A 3 -1.40 -22.20 -3.18
C ASP A 3 -1.55 -20.77 -3.72
N ASN A 4 -2.17 -19.94 -2.93
CA ASN A 4 -2.34 -18.52 -3.25
C ASN A 4 -1.05 -17.79 -3.03
N LYS A 5 -0.24 -17.71 -4.08
CA LYS A 5 1.01 -16.99 -3.97
C LYS A 5 0.79 -15.51 -4.15
N ILE A 6 1.11 -14.75 -3.11
CA ILE A 6 1.08 -13.29 -3.15
C ILE A 6 2.22 -12.80 -4.03
N SER A 7 3.35 -13.48 -4.00
CA SER A 7 4.57 -13.08 -4.70
C SER A 7 5.29 -14.31 -5.24
N ARG A 8 6.11 -14.10 -6.27
CA ARG A 8 7.02 -15.12 -6.77
C ARG A 8 8.15 -15.41 -5.79
N PHE A 9 8.43 -14.47 -4.92
CA PHE A 9 9.46 -14.62 -3.89
C PHE A 9 8.81 -15.03 -2.58
N PRO A 10 9.59 -15.67 -1.67
CA PRO A 10 9.06 -16.05 -0.37
C PRO A 10 8.54 -14.83 0.40
N ILE A 11 7.46 -15.04 1.14
CA ILE A 11 6.95 -14.04 2.06
C ILE A 11 7.57 -14.33 3.42
N PRO A 12 8.34 -13.41 4.01
CA PRO A 12 8.94 -13.65 5.31
C PRO A 12 7.88 -13.74 6.40
N LYS A 13 8.14 -14.58 7.39
CA LYS A 13 7.28 -14.67 8.56
C LYS A 13 7.55 -13.46 9.45
N LEU A 14 6.53 -13.05 10.19
CA LEU A 14 6.62 -11.87 11.04
C LEU A 14 7.85 -11.92 11.96
N GLY A 15 8.12 -13.09 12.56
CA GLY A 15 9.26 -13.25 13.47
C GLY A 15 10.62 -13.15 12.79
N GLU A 16 10.67 -13.25 11.47
CA GLU A 16 11.92 -13.17 10.71
C GLU A 16 12.26 -11.74 10.28
N LEU A 17 11.32 -10.82 10.47
CA LEU A 17 11.52 -9.43 10.03
C LEU A 17 12.36 -8.65 11.03
N PRO A 18 13.14 -7.67 10.54
CA PRO A 18 13.77 -6.70 11.44
C PRO A 18 12.73 -6.00 12.31
N ASP A 19 13.12 -5.60 13.50
CA ASP A 19 12.19 -5.06 14.49
C ASP A 19 11.43 -3.84 13.98
N ASP A 20 12.07 -2.94 13.26
CA ASP A 20 11.41 -1.74 12.75
C ASP A 20 10.29 -2.10 11.76
N ILE A 21 10.54 -3.05 10.87
CA ILE A 21 9.56 -3.49 9.88
C ILE A 21 8.45 -4.30 10.57
N LYS A 22 8.85 -5.17 11.50
CA LYS A 22 7.88 -5.96 12.28
C LYS A 22 6.90 -5.04 13.00
N ASN A 23 7.41 -4.01 13.66
CA ASN A 23 6.57 -3.06 14.38
C ASN A 23 5.65 -2.29 13.44
N GLN A 24 6.13 -1.96 12.25
CA GLN A 24 5.32 -1.30 11.24
C GLN A 24 4.19 -2.21 10.76
N PHE A 25 4.46 -3.48 10.54
CA PHE A 25 3.45 -4.47 10.16
C PHE A 25 2.39 -4.61 11.24
N ILE A 26 2.81 -4.70 12.50
CA ILE A 26 1.88 -4.79 13.63
C ILE A 26 0.99 -3.55 13.69
N SER A 27 1.58 -2.37 13.53
CA SER A 27 0.83 -1.10 13.55
C SER A 27 -0.23 -1.06 12.44
N VAL A 28 0.13 -1.47 11.23
CA VAL A 28 -0.81 -1.49 10.11
C VAL A 28 -1.91 -2.51 10.36
N GLN A 29 -1.56 -3.70 10.86
CA GLN A 29 -2.53 -4.74 11.21
C GLN A 29 -3.56 -4.21 12.21
N GLU A 30 -3.11 -3.47 13.21
CA GLU A 30 -4.00 -2.90 14.22
C GLU A 30 -4.92 -1.83 13.64
N LYS A 31 -4.40 -1.04 12.69
CA LYS A 31 -5.18 0.06 12.10
C LYS A 31 -6.25 -0.41 11.11
N ILE A 32 -5.89 -1.34 10.24
CA ILE A 32 -6.79 -1.70 9.12
C ILE A 32 -7.20 -3.17 9.13
N GLY A 33 -6.71 -3.96 10.07
CA GLY A 33 -7.13 -5.34 10.25
C GLY A 33 -6.35 -6.35 9.43
N PHE A 34 -5.42 -5.93 8.60
CA PHE A 34 -4.58 -6.83 7.80
C PHE A 34 -3.30 -6.11 7.39
N VAL A 35 -2.32 -6.90 6.92
CA VAL A 35 -1.10 -6.35 6.33
C VAL A 35 -1.27 -6.40 4.81
N PRO A 36 -1.19 -5.25 4.11
CA PRO A 36 -1.34 -5.25 2.65
C PRO A 36 -0.33 -6.15 1.95
N ASN A 37 -0.75 -6.78 0.88
CA ASN A 37 0.12 -7.69 0.12
C ASN A 37 1.39 -7.03 -0.39
N VAL A 38 1.33 -5.73 -0.73
CA VAL A 38 2.51 -5.00 -1.18
C VAL A 38 3.57 -4.95 -0.08
N PHE A 39 3.17 -4.82 1.18
CA PHE A 39 4.09 -4.85 2.31
C PHE A 39 4.77 -6.21 2.41
N LEU A 40 3.96 -7.27 2.33
CA LEU A 40 4.47 -8.64 2.42
C LEU A 40 5.46 -8.94 1.31
N THR A 41 5.15 -8.50 0.09
CA THR A 41 6.00 -8.73 -1.07
C THR A 41 7.33 -7.99 -0.96
N LEU A 42 7.29 -6.72 -0.59
CA LEU A 42 8.49 -5.89 -0.51
C LEU A 42 9.39 -6.27 0.66
N ALA A 43 8.81 -6.83 1.71
CA ALA A 43 9.58 -7.21 2.90
C ALA A 43 10.56 -8.36 2.66
N TYR A 44 10.46 -9.03 1.51
CA TYR A 44 11.46 -10.02 1.09
C TYR A 44 12.87 -9.39 1.11
N ARG A 45 12.97 -8.10 0.76
CA ARG A 45 14.20 -7.33 0.85
C ARG A 45 13.97 -6.13 1.76
N PRO A 46 14.34 -6.24 3.04
CA PRO A 46 14.03 -5.20 4.03
C PRO A 46 14.49 -3.80 3.66
N ASP A 47 15.69 -3.66 3.09
CA ASP A 47 16.20 -2.34 2.72
C ASP A 47 15.36 -1.72 1.60
N GLU A 48 14.88 -2.54 0.68
CA GLU A 48 14.02 -2.06 -0.41
C GLU A 48 12.65 -1.66 0.12
N PHE A 49 12.12 -2.42 1.08
CA PHE A 49 10.87 -2.07 1.75
C PHE A 49 11.00 -0.70 2.44
N ARG A 50 12.09 -0.50 3.17
CA ARG A 50 12.33 0.78 3.86
C ARG A 50 12.39 1.95 2.88
N ALA A 51 13.13 1.78 1.79
CA ALA A 51 13.28 2.82 0.79
C ALA A 51 11.95 3.13 0.09
N PHE A 52 11.17 2.10 -0.23
CA PHE A 52 9.86 2.25 -0.85
C PHE A 52 8.91 3.03 0.06
N ILE A 53 8.81 2.61 1.32
CA ILE A 53 7.89 3.26 2.26
C ILE A 53 8.30 4.71 2.51
N ALA A 54 9.61 4.97 2.63
CA ALA A 54 10.10 6.34 2.82
C ALA A 54 9.72 7.23 1.63
N TYR A 55 9.89 6.74 0.42
CA TYR A 55 9.55 7.48 -0.77
C TYR A 55 8.03 7.68 -0.89
N HIS A 56 7.28 6.62 -0.66
CA HIS A 56 5.81 6.67 -0.67
C HIS A 56 5.30 7.72 0.30
N ASP A 57 5.80 7.70 1.54
CA ASP A 57 5.32 8.62 2.56
C ASP A 57 5.71 10.06 2.25
N ALA A 58 6.91 10.27 1.71
CA ALA A 58 7.34 11.61 1.30
C ALA A 58 6.41 12.21 0.25
N LEU A 59 5.91 11.39 -0.66
CA LEU A 59 4.98 11.84 -1.70
C LEU A 59 3.55 11.98 -1.18
N MET A 60 3.06 10.93 -0.54
CA MET A 60 1.63 10.82 -0.22
C MET A 60 1.24 11.55 1.06
N GLU A 61 2.15 11.70 2.01
CA GLU A 61 1.89 12.39 3.26
C GLU A 61 2.35 13.83 3.27
N ARG A 62 2.83 14.33 2.15
CA ARG A 62 3.23 15.73 2.01
C ARG A 62 2.04 16.64 2.25
N LYS A 63 2.24 17.67 3.09
CA LYS A 63 1.14 18.52 3.56
C LYS A 63 0.88 19.74 2.69
N SER A 64 1.73 20.02 1.70
CA SER A 64 1.59 21.16 0.83
C SER A 64 1.25 20.73 -0.59
N GLY A 65 0.65 21.63 -1.37
CA GLY A 65 0.27 21.35 -2.75
C GLY A 65 -1.05 20.61 -2.81
N LEU A 66 -1.08 19.45 -3.47
CA LEU A 66 -2.30 18.68 -3.65
C LEU A 66 -2.80 18.09 -2.35
N SER A 67 -4.12 17.97 -2.22
CA SER A 67 -4.74 17.30 -1.09
C SER A 67 -4.46 15.80 -1.16
N LYS A 68 -4.67 15.10 -0.04
CA LYS A 68 -4.49 13.64 -0.02
C LYS A 68 -5.43 12.95 -1.00
N ALA A 69 -6.67 13.42 -1.13
CA ALA A 69 -7.63 12.88 -2.08
C ALA A 69 -7.14 13.09 -3.52
N GLU A 70 -6.64 14.27 -3.84
CA GLU A 70 -6.13 14.57 -5.18
C GLU A 70 -4.93 13.68 -5.54
N LYS A 71 -4.04 13.44 -4.58
CA LYS A 71 -2.91 12.53 -4.79
C LYS A 71 -3.39 11.11 -5.10
N GLU A 72 -4.42 10.64 -4.38
CA GLU A 72 -4.98 9.32 -4.64
C GLU A 72 -5.67 9.25 -5.99
N MET A 73 -6.30 10.34 -6.46
CA MET A 73 -6.87 10.40 -7.80
C MET A 73 -5.80 10.17 -8.86
N ILE A 74 -4.65 10.81 -8.70
CA ILE A 74 -3.53 10.65 -9.63
C ILE A 74 -3.05 9.20 -9.63
N VAL A 75 -2.93 8.62 -8.43
CA VAL A 75 -2.49 7.21 -8.31
C VAL A 75 -3.48 6.28 -9.02
N VAL A 76 -4.79 6.46 -8.78
CA VAL A 76 -5.81 5.62 -9.39
C VAL A 76 -5.79 5.77 -10.91
N ALA A 77 -5.72 6.99 -11.42
CA ALA A 77 -5.69 7.24 -12.86
C ALA A 77 -4.47 6.62 -13.52
N THR A 78 -3.30 6.84 -12.94
CA THR A 78 -2.04 6.28 -13.43
C THR A 78 -2.06 4.75 -13.38
N SER A 79 -2.57 4.21 -12.29
CA SER A 79 -2.64 2.76 -12.10
C SER A 79 -3.58 2.10 -13.10
N ASN A 80 -4.70 2.76 -13.38
CA ASN A 80 -5.65 2.26 -14.38
C ASN A 80 -5.03 2.26 -15.77
N ASP A 81 -4.33 3.34 -16.12
CA ASP A 81 -3.65 3.44 -17.41
C ASP A 81 -2.58 2.36 -17.57
N ASN A 82 -1.91 2.02 -16.48
CA ASN A 82 -0.87 1.00 -16.47
C ASN A 82 -1.43 -0.43 -16.32
N GLY A 83 -2.73 -0.59 -16.17
CA GLY A 83 -3.34 -1.91 -16.02
C GLY A 83 -3.04 -2.58 -14.70
N CYS A 84 -2.73 -1.81 -13.65
CA CYS A 84 -2.47 -2.37 -12.32
C CYS A 84 -3.76 -2.55 -11.55
N GLN A 85 -4.38 -3.72 -11.65
CA GLN A 85 -5.66 -3.99 -10.98
C GLN A 85 -5.54 -3.84 -9.46
N TYR A 86 -4.48 -4.38 -8.87
CA TYR A 86 -4.25 -4.27 -7.43
C TYR A 86 -4.22 -2.81 -6.99
N CYS A 87 -3.48 -1.99 -7.71
CA CYS A 87 -3.32 -0.58 -7.37
C CYS A 87 -4.65 0.18 -7.49
N VAL A 88 -5.41 -0.09 -8.55
CA VAL A 88 -6.72 0.56 -8.75
C VAL A 88 -7.66 0.24 -7.60
N ILE A 89 -7.72 -1.01 -7.19
CA ILE A 89 -8.60 -1.43 -6.11
C ILE A 89 -8.14 -0.86 -4.77
N ALA A 90 -6.86 -1.00 -4.46
CA ALA A 90 -6.32 -0.55 -3.17
C ALA A 90 -6.40 0.96 -3.01
N HIS A 91 -5.92 1.70 -4.00
CA HIS A 91 -5.92 3.18 -3.92
C HIS A 91 -7.31 3.75 -4.19
N GLY A 92 -8.14 3.05 -4.92
CA GLY A 92 -9.54 3.43 -5.07
C GLY A 92 -10.26 3.43 -3.72
N ALA A 93 -9.99 2.42 -2.90
CA ALA A 93 -10.55 2.36 -1.55
C ALA A 93 -10.05 3.52 -0.69
N ILE A 94 -8.75 3.80 -0.75
CA ILE A 94 -8.16 4.92 -0.01
C ILE A 94 -8.75 6.26 -0.49
N LEU A 95 -8.91 6.42 -1.79
CA LEU A 95 -9.49 7.63 -2.37
C LEU A 95 -10.91 7.88 -1.84
N ARG A 96 -11.73 6.85 -1.78
CA ARG A 96 -13.09 7.00 -1.25
C ARG A 96 -13.09 7.49 0.18
N ILE A 97 -12.16 6.99 0.98
CA ILE A 97 -12.01 7.42 2.38
C ILE A 97 -11.53 8.87 2.45
N ARG A 98 -10.51 9.22 1.69
CA ARG A 98 -9.90 10.55 1.72
C ARG A 98 -10.83 11.62 1.17
N ALA A 99 -11.59 11.29 0.13
CA ALA A 99 -12.57 12.22 -0.47
C ALA A 99 -13.91 12.22 0.26
N LYS A 100 -14.13 11.26 1.16
CA LYS A 100 -15.40 11.05 1.85
C LYS A 100 -16.56 10.87 0.87
N ASP A 101 -16.28 10.18 -0.23
CA ASP A 101 -17.25 9.95 -1.31
C ASP A 101 -17.12 8.50 -1.78
N PRO A 102 -18.10 7.64 -1.46
CA PRO A 102 -17.99 6.22 -1.80
C PRO A 102 -18.08 5.93 -3.29
N LEU A 103 -18.49 6.90 -4.11
CA LEU A 103 -18.66 6.68 -5.55
C LEU A 103 -17.55 7.28 -6.40
N ILE A 104 -16.63 8.04 -5.81
CA ILE A 104 -15.66 8.81 -6.59
C ILE A 104 -14.74 7.95 -7.46
N ALA A 105 -14.48 6.72 -7.05
CA ALA A 105 -13.58 5.83 -7.77
C ALA A 105 -14.31 4.78 -8.60
N CYS A 106 -15.60 4.96 -8.87
CA CYS A 106 -16.40 4.02 -9.65
C CYS A 106 -16.45 4.35 -11.13
N LEU A 107 -15.56 5.18 -11.62
CA LEU A 107 -15.54 5.62 -13.02
C LEU A 107 -14.65 4.76 -13.89
#